data_c6f80ae709dce8214809858ceb3b9ed5
#
_entry.id   c6f80ae709dce8214809858ceb3b9ed5
#
_cell.length_a   1.000
_cell.length_b   1.000
_cell.length_c   1.000
_cell.angle_alpha   90.00
_cell.angle_beta   90.00
_cell.angle_gamma   90.00
#
_symmetry.space_group_name_H-M   'P 1'
#
loop_
_entity.id
_entity.type
_entity.pdbx_description
1 polymer ?
#
loop_
_entity_poly.entity_id
_entity_poly.type
_entity_poly.pdbx_seq_one_letter_code
_entity_poly.pdbx_strand_id
1 'polypeptide(L)'
;KNRTELEKHKAYLEAHPIEWIQYFFPEYAQSQFAPFHIRAINRCLKHDEWYEVLSWARSLAKSTIVMFIVLFLVLTRRKHNVMMTSATQDAAKRLLDPYKKELENNPRIRAYYGEQVGINKWTEEEFVTKNDAAFRAIGYGNAPRGSRNKQYRPDVLLVDDFDTDEACRNPDRVNDMWKFWEKAVYGTRDPAVPVLVIFCGNIIAKDCCVTRAGAIADHWDIVNIRDKEGRSTWPEKNSEEAIDETLSKISASAQQTEYFNNPVSEGEDRKSVV
;
A
#
# COMPACT_ATOMS: atom_id res chain seq x y z
N LYS A 1 0.54 30.40 -20.08
CA LYS A 1 0.39 29.24 -21.00
C LYS A 1 -1.06 28.85 -21.09
N ASN A 2 -1.54 28.65 -22.30
CA ASN A 2 -2.94 28.42 -22.60
C ASN A 2 -3.53 27.23 -21.84
N ARG A 3 -4.75 27.39 -21.29
CA ARG A 3 -5.54 26.33 -20.65
C ARG A 3 -5.56 25.03 -21.48
N THR A 4 -5.57 25.18 -22.80
CA THR A 4 -5.53 24.07 -23.77
C THR A 4 -4.24 23.26 -23.75
N GLU A 5 -3.07 23.84 -23.47
CA GLU A 5 -1.80 23.10 -23.37
C GLU A 5 -1.70 22.31 -22.06
N LEU A 6 -2.16 22.90 -20.95
CA LEU A 6 -2.21 22.21 -19.67
C LEU A 6 -3.17 21.01 -19.72
N GLU A 7 -4.35 21.19 -20.32
CA GLU A 7 -5.34 20.13 -20.47
C GLU A 7 -4.82 18.98 -21.35
N LYS A 8 -4.12 19.29 -22.44
CA LYS A 8 -3.46 18.28 -23.29
C LYS A 8 -2.37 17.52 -22.55
N HIS A 9 -1.52 18.22 -21.81
CA HIS A 9 -0.46 17.58 -21.03
C HIS A 9 -1.05 16.73 -19.89
N LYS A 10 -2.10 17.20 -19.23
CA LYS A 10 -2.83 16.42 -18.23
C LYS A 10 -3.39 15.12 -18.81
N ALA A 11 -4.07 15.20 -19.95
CA ALA A 11 -4.63 14.03 -20.64
C ALA A 11 -3.54 13.04 -21.07
N TYR A 12 -2.40 13.53 -21.54
CA TYR A 12 -1.24 12.70 -21.87
C TYR A 12 -0.74 11.94 -20.62
N LEU A 13 -0.50 12.65 -19.51
CA LEU A 13 -0.03 12.05 -18.27
C LEU A 13 -1.02 11.00 -17.72
N GLU A 14 -2.31 11.29 -17.74
CA GLU A 14 -3.35 10.36 -17.29
C GLU A 14 -3.41 9.08 -18.15
N ALA A 15 -3.02 9.15 -19.41
CA ALA A 15 -2.86 7.99 -20.29
C ALA A 15 -1.54 7.22 -20.07
N HIS A 16 -0.58 7.81 -19.36
CA HIS A 16 0.75 7.25 -19.11
C HIS A 16 1.06 7.25 -17.60
N PRO A 17 0.51 6.30 -16.82
CA PRO A 17 0.57 6.35 -15.35
C PRO A 17 1.99 6.42 -14.77
N ILE A 18 2.96 5.76 -15.37
CA ILE A 18 4.36 5.82 -14.89
C ILE A 18 4.93 7.22 -15.03
N GLU A 19 4.71 7.86 -16.19
CA GLU A 19 5.14 9.25 -16.43
C GLU A 19 4.36 10.23 -15.53
N TRP A 20 3.08 9.95 -15.28
CA TRP A 20 2.25 10.70 -14.34
C TRP A 20 2.88 10.68 -12.94
N ILE A 21 3.26 9.50 -12.43
CA ILE A 21 3.91 9.36 -11.11
C ILE A 21 5.22 10.14 -11.08
N GLN A 22 6.08 9.99 -12.08
CA GLN A 22 7.36 10.68 -12.17
C GLN A 22 7.19 12.19 -12.23
N TYR A 23 6.17 12.67 -12.91
CA TYR A 23 5.87 14.08 -13.01
C TYR A 23 5.35 14.67 -11.69
N PHE A 24 4.38 14.02 -11.04
CA PHE A 24 3.76 14.55 -9.82
C PHE A 24 4.59 14.32 -8.56
N PHE A 25 5.45 13.31 -8.53
CA PHE A 25 6.24 12.93 -7.35
C PHE A 25 7.75 12.82 -7.63
N PRO A 26 8.39 13.88 -8.15
CA PRO A 26 9.80 13.81 -8.55
C PRO A 26 10.75 13.56 -7.37
N GLU A 27 10.37 13.96 -6.15
CA GLU A 27 11.18 13.75 -4.94
C GLU A 27 11.28 12.28 -4.55
N TYR A 28 10.23 11.49 -4.82
CA TYR A 28 10.21 10.05 -4.57
C TYR A 28 10.84 9.25 -5.72
N ALA A 29 10.84 9.79 -6.93
CA ALA A 29 11.33 9.12 -8.14
C ALA A 29 12.85 9.33 -8.37
N GLN A 30 13.63 9.47 -7.29
CA GLN A 30 15.09 9.63 -7.37
C GLN A 30 15.79 8.39 -7.91
N SER A 31 15.26 7.22 -7.62
CA SER A 31 15.73 5.96 -8.20
C SER A 31 14.78 5.49 -9.29
N GLN A 32 15.32 4.95 -10.38
CA GLN A 32 14.51 4.36 -11.43
C GLN A 32 13.62 3.23 -10.88
N PHE A 33 12.37 3.16 -11.33
CA PHE A 33 11.49 2.07 -10.94
C PHE A 33 12.00 0.73 -11.43
N ALA A 34 12.02 -0.25 -10.53
CA ALA A 34 12.29 -1.63 -10.90
C ALA A 34 11.10 -2.21 -11.71
N PRO A 35 11.33 -3.26 -12.50
CA PRO A 35 10.25 -3.90 -13.28
C PRO A 35 9.06 -4.35 -12.44
N PHE A 36 9.27 -4.81 -11.21
CA PHE A 36 8.17 -5.24 -10.34
C PHE A 36 7.29 -4.08 -9.88
N HIS A 37 7.83 -2.87 -9.68
CA HIS A 37 7.04 -1.67 -9.41
C HIS A 37 6.08 -1.37 -10.58
N ILE A 38 6.61 -1.36 -11.79
CA ILE A 38 5.83 -1.06 -13.01
C ILE A 38 4.73 -2.11 -13.21
N ARG A 39 5.05 -3.40 -13.00
CA ARG A 39 4.06 -4.48 -13.11
C ARG A 39 2.93 -4.32 -12.11
N ALA A 40 3.23 -4.01 -10.83
CA ALA A 40 2.21 -3.83 -9.79
C ALA A 40 1.31 -2.62 -10.07
N ILE A 41 1.90 -1.49 -10.48
CA ILE A 41 1.14 -0.30 -10.88
C ILE A 41 0.20 -0.64 -12.02
N ASN A 42 0.69 -1.28 -13.07
CA ASN A 42 -0.13 -1.63 -14.24
C ASN A 42 -1.25 -2.62 -13.88
N ARG A 43 -1.01 -3.64 -13.05
CA ARG A 43 -2.07 -4.56 -12.61
C ARG A 43 -3.19 -3.83 -11.88
N CYS A 44 -2.84 -3.01 -10.87
CA CYS A 44 -3.83 -2.30 -10.08
C CYS A 44 -4.61 -1.25 -10.88
N LEU A 45 -4.01 -0.64 -11.90
CA LEU A 45 -4.68 0.38 -12.71
C LEU A 45 -5.46 -0.17 -13.90
N LYS A 46 -5.16 -1.40 -14.34
CA LYS A 46 -5.80 -2.03 -15.49
C LYS A 46 -7.23 -2.48 -15.20
N HIS A 47 -7.50 -2.91 -13.99
CA HIS A 47 -8.77 -3.53 -13.60
C HIS A 47 -9.60 -2.58 -12.74
N ASP A 48 -10.91 -2.55 -12.96
CA ASP A 48 -11.83 -1.79 -12.12
C ASP A 48 -12.05 -2.47 -10.77
N GLU A 49 -12.20 -3.80 -10.77
CA GLU A 49 -12.19 -4.65 -9.58
C GLU A 49 -10.92 -5.50 -9.55
N TRP A 50 -10.16 -5.43 -8.44
CA TRP A 50 -8.91 -6.16 -8.30
C TRP A 50 -8.54 -6.37 -6.83
N TYR A 51 -7.97 -7.52 -6.54
CA TYR A 51 -7.44 -7.86 -5.22
C TYR A 51 -5.94 -8.18 -5.36
N GLU A 52 -5.10 -7.22 -5.03
CA GLU A 52 -3.63 -7.34 -5.04
C GLU A 52 -3.10 -7.59 -3.64
N VAL A 53 -2.19 -8.54 -3.48
CA VAL A 53 -1.41 -8.71 -2.27
C VAL A 53 0.06 -8.46 -2.58
N LEU A 54 0.69 -7.56 -1.83
CA LEU A 54 2.09 -7.18 -1.99
C LEU A 54 2.89 -7.62 -0.77
N SER A 55 3.66 -8.68 -0.92
CA SER A 55 4.64 -9.16 0.05
C SER A 55 6.04 -8.80 -0.43
N TRP A 56 6.31 -7.51 -0.48
CA TRP A 56 7.63 -7.00 -0.86
C TRP A 56 8.49 -6.79 0.37
N ALA A 57 9.75 -7.19 0.27
CA ALA A 57 10.75 -6.99 1.31
C ALA A 57 10.85 -5.52 1.74
N ARG A 58 11.37 -5.27 2.92
CA ARG A 58 11.76 -3.92 3.35
C ARG A 58 12.68 -3.28 2.31
N SER A 59 12.64 -1.96 2.23
CA SER A 59 13.40 -1.12 1.28
C SER A 59 13.02 -1.25 -0.20
N LEU A 60 11.90 -1.90 -0.51
CA LEU A 60 11.38 -2.01 -1.89
C LEU A 60 10.26 -1.00 -2.21
N ALA A 61 10.05 0.02 -1.37
CA ALA A 61 9.11 1.13 -1.55
C ALA A 61 7.62 0.72 -1.69
N LYS A 62 7.20 -0.35 -1.06
CA LYS A 62 5.83 -0.88 -1.11
C LYS A 62 4.77 0.19 -0.82
N SER A 63 4.83 0.82 0.35
CA SER A 63 3.84 1.83 0.77
C SER A 63 3.84 3.07 -0.13
N THR A 64 5.00 3.46 -0.66
CA THR A 64 5.13 4.59 -1.59
C THR A 64 4.47 4.29 -2.95
N ILE A 65 4.71 3.10 -3.51
CA ILE A 65 4.08 2.67 -4.77
C ILE A 65 2.56 2.59 -4.62
N VAL A 66 2.07 2.06 -3.51
CA VAL A 66 0.63 2.03 -3.21
C VAL A 66 0.04 3.43 -3.14
N MET A 67 0.74 4.37 -2.51
CA MET A 67 0.29 5.78 -2.47
C MET A 67 0.16 6.37 -3.88
N PHE A 68 1.10 6.13 -4.77
CA PHE A 68 1.01 6.62 -6.15
C PHE A 68 -0.19 6.05 -6.89
N ILE A 69 -0.45 4.75 -6.75
CA ILE A 69 -1.61 4.07 -7.36
C ILE A 69 -2.91 4.73 -6.88
N VAL A 70 -3.05 4.90 -5.57
CA VAL A 70 -4.28 5.43 -4.97
C VAL A 70 -4.49 6.89 -5.32
N LEU A 71 -3.45 7.72 -5.24
CA LEU A 71 -3.56 9.14 -5.61
C LEU A 71 -3.88 9.32 -7.10
N PHE A 72 -3.31 8.48 -7.97
CA PHE A 72 -3.69 8.46 -9.39
C PHE A 72 -5.19 8.18 -9.56
N LEU A 73 -5.69 7.11 -8.93
CA LEU A 73 -7.10 6.71 -9.04
C LEU A 73 -8.07 7.76 -8.50
N VAL A 74 -7.71 8.40 -7.39
CA VAL A 74 -8.55 9.43 -6.76
C VAL A 74 -8.51 10.74 -7.54
N LEU A 75 -7.35 11.21 -7.95
CA LEU A 75 -7.21 12.47 -8.71
C LEU A 75 -7.81 12.38 -10.11
N THR A 76 -7.77 11.21 -10.73
CA THR A 76 -8.45 10.94 -12.01
C THR A 76 -9.94 10.60 -11.85
N ARG A 77 -10.46 10.63 -10.62
CA ARG A 77 -11.87 10.34 -10.28
C ARG A 77 -12.35 8.93 -10.63
N ARG A 78 -11.43 7.98 -10.72
CA ARG A 78 -11.76 6.56 -10.91
C ARG A 78 -12.20 5.90 -9.61
N LYS A 79 -11.72 6.39 -8.47
CA LYS A 79 -12.08 5.94 -7.11
C LYS A 79 -12.40 7.13 -6.21
N HIS A 80 -13.25 6.93 -5.18
CA HIS A 80 -13.86 8.02 -4.44
C HIS A 80 -13.78 7.90 -2.91
N ASN A 81 -13.58 6.69 -2.37
CA ASN A 81 -13.61 6.45 -0.94
C ASN A 81 -12.57 5.42 -0.53
N VAL A 82 -11.51 5.90 0.10
CA VAL A 82 -10.33 5.13 0.48
C VAL A 82 -10.36 4.83 1.98
N MET A 83 -10.30 3.56 2.34
CA MET A 83 -10.15 3.10 3.71
C MET A 83 -8.80 2.43 3.91
N MET A 84 -8.02 2.90 4.88
CA MET A 84 -6.71 2.37 5.25
C MET A 84 -6.79 1.66 6.60
N THR A 85 -6.26 0.45 6.66
CA THR A 85 -6.28 -0.38 7.86
C THR A 85 -4.87 -0.83 8.25
N SER A 86 -4.59 -0.81 9.54
CA SER A 86 -3.35 -1.30 10.13
C SER A 86 -3.60 -1.98 11.47
N ALA A 87 -2.55 -2.55 12.08
CA ALA A 87 -2.63 -3.25 13.36
C ALA A 87 -3.12 -2.37 14.52
N THR A 88 -2.89 -1.06 14.46
CA THR A 88 -3.33 -0.10 15.45
C THR A 88 -3.86 1.18 14.79
N GLN A 89 -4.66 1.97 15.53
CA GLN A 89 -5.16 3.25 15.03
C GLN A 89 -4.04 4.23 14.71
N ASP A 90 -3.03 4.31 15.57
CA ASP A 90 -1.88 5.19 15.32
C ASP A 90 -1.05 4.76 14.11
N ALA A 91 -0.91 3.46 13.88
CA ALA A 91 -0.26 2.96 12.67
C ALA A 91 -1.08 3.30 11.41
N ALA A 92 -2.40 3.17 11.45
CA ALA A 92 -3.28 3.55 10.34
C ALA A 92 -3.21 5.06 10.04
N LYS A 93 -3.17 5.93 11.05
CA LYS A 93 -2.95 7.37 10.88
C LYS A 93 -1.61 7.68 10.20
N ARG A 94 -0.53 7.01 10.63
CA ARG A 94 0.79 7.19 10.01
C ARG A 94 0.82 6.76 8.54
N LEU A 95 0.04 5.75 8.15
CA LEU A 95 -0.12 5.36 6.75
C LEU A 95 -0.87 6.41 5.94
N LEU A 96 -1.84 7.07 6.54
CA LEU A 96 -2.66 8.11 5.90
C LEU A 96 -1.92 9.43 5.72
N ASP A 97 -1.01 9.78 6.62
CA ASP A 97 -0.32 11.07 6.68
C ASP A 97 0.39 11.48 5.36
N PRO A 98 1.15 10.59 4.67
CA PRO A 98 1.77 10.94 3.39
C PRO A 98 0.76 11.36 2.31
N TYR A 99 -0.40 10.71 2.24
CA TYR A 99 -1.46 11.06 1.29
C TYR A 99 -1.99 12.47 1.55
N LYS A 100 -2.25 12.77 2.83
CA LYS A 100 -2.72 14.07 3.26
C LYS A 100 -1.72 15.17 2.91
N LYS A 101 -0.43 14.94 3.20
CA LYS A 101 0.65 15.88 2.91
C LYS A 101 0.80 16.18 1.42
N GLU A 102 0.71 15.15 0.57
CA GLU A 102 0.77 15.34 -0.88
C GLU A 102 -0.42 16.16 -1.39
N LEU A 103 -1.62 15.86 -0.92
CA LEU A 103 -2.83 16.61 -1.29
C LEU A 103 -2.82 18.05 -0.77
N GLU A 104 -2.20 18.32 0.38
CA GLU A 104 -2.04 19.66 0.94
C GLU A 104 -0.99 20.51 0.22
N ASN A 105 0.17 19.92 -0.06
CA ASN A 105 1.38 20.69 -0.32
C ASN A 105 1.95 20.51 -1.73
N ASN A 106 1.55 19.49 -2.49
CA ASN A 106 2.12 19.24 -3.81
C ASN A 106 1.67 20.31 -4.83
N PRO A 107 2.58 21.19 -5.29
CA PRO A 107 2.22 22.30 -6.16
C PRO A 107 1.78 21.85 -7.55
N ARG A 108 2.27 20.69 -8.03
CA ARG A 108 1.88 20.14 -9.33
C ARG A 108 0.48 19.55 -9.28
N ILE A 109 0.12 18.85 -8.20
CA ILE A 109 -1.26 18.40 -7.98
C ILE A 109 -2.20 19.60 -7.96
N ARG A 110 -1.86 20.65 -7.21
CA ARG A 110 -2.68 21.87 -7.16
C ARG A 110 -2.84 22.53 -8.52
N ALA A 111 -1.78 22.59 -9.32
CA ALA A 111 -1.79 23.23 -10.64
C ALA A 111 -2.68 22.48 -11.65
N TYR A 112 -2.72 21.15 -11.59
CA TYR A 112 -3.40 20.28 -12.56
C TYR A 112 -4.79 19.83 -12.11
N TYR A 113 -5.00 19.63 -10.81
CA TYR A 113 -6.22 19.10 -10.21
C TYR A 113 -6.92 20.09 -9.29
N GLY A 114 -6.35 21.27 -9.09
CA GLY A 114 -6.88 22.29 -8.19
C GLY A 114 -6.58 22.02 -6.72
N GLU A 115 -7.06 22.93 -5.88
CA GLU A 115 -6.95 22.82 -4.43
C GLU A 115 -7.69 21.60 -3.91
N GLN A 116 -7.01 20.76 -3.12
CA GLN A 116 -7.56 19.51 -2.62
C GLN A 116 -8.11 19.59 -1.21
N VAL A 117 -7.63 20.53 -0.38
CA VAL A 117 -8.04 20.65 1.03
C VAL A 117 -9.53 20.94 1.13
N GLY A 118 -10.26 20.00 1.72
CA GLY A 118 -11.72 20.13 1.94
C GLY A 118 -12.06 21.10 3.08
N ILE A 119 -13.28 21.63 3.04
CA ILE A 119 -13.74 22.65 3.99
C ILE A 119 -14.22 22.03 5.30
N ASN A 120 -14.85 20.85 5.26
CA ASN A 120 -15.65 20.33 6.36
C ASN A 120 -14.97 19.26 7.21
N LYS A 121 -14.02 18.50 6.66
CA LYS A 121 -13.39 17.38 7.37
C LYS A 121 -11.95 17.20 6.87
N TRP A 122 -11.02 17.57 7.74
CA TRP A 122 -9.59 17.50 7.42
C TRP A 122 -8.78 17.21 8.68
N THR A 123 -8.89 15.97 9.18
CA THR A 123 -8.22 15.50 10.40
C THR A 123 -7.10 14.51 10.11
N GLU A 124 -6.42 14.03 11.13
CA GLU A 124 -5.39 12.98 11.01
C GLU A 124 -5.98 11.59 10.68
N GLU A 125 -7.23 11.37 11.06
CA GLU A 125 -7.89 10.06 10.89
C GLU A 125 -8.77 10.01 9.66
N GLU A 126 -9.27 11.17 9.24
CA GLU A 126 -10.24 11.23 8.16
C GLU A 126 -10.22 12.61 7.49
N PHE A 127 -10.24 12.62 6.19
CA PHE A 127 -10.41 13.85 5.43
C PHE A 127 -11.20 13.62 4.14
N VAL A 128 -11.83 14.68 3.67
CA VAL A 128 -12.57 14.69 2.39
C VAL A 128 -12.05 15.85 1.55
N THR A 129 -11.63 15.53 0.31
CA THR A 129 -11.11 16.54 -0.62
C THR A 129 -12.24 17.43 -1.15
N LYS A 130 -11.88 18.59 -1.72
CA LYS A 130 -12.85 19.45 -2.41
C LYS A 130 -13.60 18.76 -3.53
N ASN A 131 -13.00 17.73 -4.12
CA ASN A 131 -13.60 16.92 -5.18
C ASN A 131 -14.36 15.69 -4.64
N ASP A 132 -14.68 15.69 -3.36
CA ASP A 132 -15.47 14.66 -2.66
C ASP A 132 -14.81 13.28 -2.55
N ALA A 133 -13.50 13.20 -2.67
CA ALA A 133 -12.77 11.98 -2.35
C ALA A 133 -12.53 11.87 -0.85
N ALA A 134 -12.95 10.76 -0.25
CA ALA A 134 -12.78 10.50 1.18
C ALA A 134 -11.61 9.58 1.45
N PHE A 135 -10.92 9.83 2.57
CA PHE A 135 -9.85 9.01 3.12
C PHE A 135 -10.08 8.79 4.59
N ARG A 136 -9.96 7.56 5.06
CA ARG A 136 -10.13 7.22 6.47
C ARG A 136 -9.10 6.17 6.91
N ALA A 137 -8.52 6.40 8.11
CA ALA A 137 -7.64 5.47 8.79
C ALA A 137 -8.39 4.71 9.89
N ILE A 138 -8.30 3.38 9.88
CA ILE A 138 -8.94 2.49 10.84
C ILE A 138 -7.95 1.45 11.33
N GLY A 139 -7.68 1.45 12.65
CA GLY A 139 -6.90 0.41 13.29
C GLY A 139 -7.74 -0.82 13.64
N TYR A 140 -7.09 -1.97 13.77
CA TYR A 140 -7.72 -3.19 14.27
C TYR A 140 -8.49 -2.94 15.57
N GLY A 141 -9.69 -3.48 15.68
CA GLY A 141 -10.57 -3.33 16.84
C GLY A 141 -11.45 -2.07 16.80
N ASN A 142 -11.23 -1.13 15.90
CA ASN A 142 -12.08 0.05 15.74
C ASN A 142 -13.11 -0.20 14.63
N ALA A 143 -14.39 -0.13 14.98
CA ALA A 143 -15.45 -0.34 13.99
C ALA A 143 -15.52 0.85 13.01
N PRO A 144 -15.55 0.62 11.68
CA PRO A 144 -15.66 1.66 10.67
C PRO A 144 -17.09 2.21 10.57
N ARG A 145 -17.59 2.84 11.65
CA ARG A 145 -18.91 3.46 11.65
C ARG A 145 -18.95 4.64 10.69
N GLY A 146 -20.02 4.71 9.89
CA GLY A 146 -20.22 5.81 8.97
C GLY A 146 -19.17 5.84 7.81
N SER A 147 -18.77 4.68 7.32
CA SER A 147 -17.79 4.54 6.24
C SER A 147 -18.25 5.12 4.89
N ARG A 148 -19.52 5.47 4.78
CA ARG A 148 -20.08 6.06 3.56
C ARG A 148 -19.72 7.53 3.43
N ASN A 149 -19.29 7.97 2.25
CA ASN A 149 -19.12 9.36 1.87
C ASN A 149 -20.12 9.71 0.76
N LYS A 150 -21.13 10.52 1.08
CA LYS A 150 -22.25 10.81 0.17
C LYS A 150 -22.85 9.48 -0.37
N GLN A 151 -22.88 9.30 -1.70
CA GLN A 151 -23.33 8.06 -2.33
C GLN A 151 -22.27 6.96 -2.37
N TYR A 152 -21.00 7.25 -2.05
CA TYR A 152 -19.91 6.31 -2.19
C TYR A 152 -19.64 5.53 -0.91
N ARG A 153 -19.73 4.21 -0.97
CA ARG A 153 -19.10 3.31 0.00
C ARG A 153 -17.61 3.15 -0.33
N PRO A 154 -16.79 2.63 0.57
CA PRO A 154 -15.39 2.37 0.27
C PRO A 154 -15.21 1.57 -1.01
N ASP A 155 -14.43 2.10 -1.94
CA ASP A 155 -14.09 1.51 -3.24
C ASP A 155 -12.58 1.28 -3.43
N VAL A 156 -11.78 1.70 -2.42
CA VAL A 156 -10.38 1.31 -2.23
C VAL A 156 -10.19 0.89 -0.79
N LEU A 157 -9.72 -0.33 -0.58
CA LEU A 157 -9.39 -0.89 0.73
C LEU A 157 -7.91 -1.21 0.78
N LEU A 158 -7.18 -0.49 1.64
CA LEU A 158 -5.75 -0.64 1.84
C LEU A 158 -5.48 -1.27 3.20
N VAL A 159 -4.58 -2.24 3.22
CA VAL A 159 -4.07 -2.84 4.45
C VAL A 159 -2.55 -2.78 4.41
N ASP A 160 -1.93 -2.27 5.45
CA ASP A 160 -0.47 -2.31 5.59
C ASP A 160 -0.08 -2.50 7.06
N ASP A 161 0.98 -3.27 7.29
CA ASP A 161 1.49 -3.61 8.62
C ASP A 161 0.37 -4.10 9.57
N PHE A 162 -0.47 -5.00 9.06
CA PHE A 162 -1.60 -5.54 9.82
C PHE A 162 -1.19 -6.71 10.71
N ASP A 163 -0.36 -7.62 10.20
CA ASP A 163 0.21 -8.71 10.97
C ASP A 163 1.33 -8.20 11.89
N THR A 164 1.38 -8.71 13.12
CA THR A 164 2.46 -8.48 14.08
C THR A 164 3.01 -9.80 14.59
N ASP A 165 4.29 -9.83 14.97
CA ASP A 165 4.92 -11.04 15.51
C ASP A 165 4.16 -11.57 16.74
N GLU A 166 3.70 -10.65 17.60
CA GLU A 166 2.91 -11.01 18.78
C GLU A 166 1.59 -11.68 18.42
N ALA A 167 0.86 -11.10 17.46
CA ALA A 167 -0.43 -11.66 17.03
C ALA A 167 -0.26 -13.01 16.34
N CYS A 168 0.77 -13.16 15.52
CA CYS A 168 1.02 -14.40 14.76
C CYS A 168 1.47 -15.59 15.63
N ARG A 169 1.87 -15.35 16.88
CA ARG A 169 2.14 -16.43 17.86
C ARG A 169 0.87 -17.07 18.42
N ASN A 170 -0.29 -16.44 18.22
CA ASN A 170 -1.57 -16.92 18.74
C ASN A 170 -2.57 -17.09 17.58
N PRO A 171 -2.91 -18.36 17.20
CA PRO A 171 -3.86 -18.63 16.11
C PRO A 171 -5.24 -17.99 16.30
N ASP A 172 -5.73 -17.89 17.54
CA ASP A 172 -7.02 -17.26 17.81
C ASP A 172 -6.97 -15.77 17.50
N ARG A 173 -5.86 -15.11 17.79
CA ARG A 173 -5.66 -13.70 17.49
C ARG A 173 -5.58 -13.44 15.99
N VAL A 174 -4.90 -14.31 15.23
CA VAL A 174 -4.90 -14.26 13.76
C VAL A 174 -6.33 -14.43 13.21
N ASN A 175 -7.09 -15.38 13.76
CA ASN A 175 -8.50 -15.59 13.39
C ASN A 175 -9.36 -14.35 13.65
N ASP A 176 -9.18 -13.69 14.80
CA ASP A 176 -9.96 -12.52 15.16
C ASP A 176 -9.60 -11.31 14.28
N MET A 177 -8.31 -11.12 13.98
CA MET A 177 -7.85 -10.08 13.07
C MET A 177 -8.38 -10.31 11.64
N TRP A 178 -8.36 -11.56 11.16
CA TRP A 178 -8.90 -11.91 9.86
C TRP A 178 -10.42 -11.70 9.79
N LYS A 179 -11.17 -12.10 10.82
CA LYS A 179 -12.61 -11.81 10.92
C LYS A 179 -12.91 -10.31 10.93
N PHE A 180 -12.08 -9.52 11.61
CA PHE A 180 -12.20 -8.06 11.58
C PHE A 180 -12.02 -7.51 10.17
N TRP A 181 -11.00 -7.97 9.45
CA TRP A 181 -10.81 -7.62 8.05
C TRP A 181 -12.03 -7.96 7.20
N GLU A 182 -12.50 -9.18 7.27
CA GLU A 182 -13.64 -9.64 6.45
C GLU A 182 -14.93 -8.87 6.76
N LYS A 183 -15.26 -8.71 8.03
CA LYS A 183 -16.57 -8.19 8.46
C LYS A 183 -16.59 -6.69 8.61
N ALA A 184 -15.56 -6.11 9.20
CA ALA A 184 -15.53 -4.69 9.53
C ALA A 184 -14.93 -3.83 8.43
N VAL A 185 -14.01 -4.33 7.62
CA VAL A 185 -13.33 -3.56 6.57
C VAL A 185 -13.86 -3.96 5.19
N TYR A 186 -13.64 -5.19 4.75
CA TYR A 186 -14.09 -5.65 3.44
C TYR A 186 -15.61 -5.58 3.29
N GLY A 187 -16.35 -5.88 4.35
CA GLY A 187 -17.82 -5.78 4.39
C GLY A 187 -18.38 -4.36 4.23
N THR A 188 -17.56 -3.32 4.24
CA THR A 188 -18.01 -1.93 3.99
C THR A 188 -18.27 -1.62 2.53
N ARG A 189 -17.71 -2.43 1.61
CA ARG A 189 -17.88 -2.24 0.17
C ARG A 189 -19.34 -2.39 -0.28
N ASP A 190 -19.66 -1.80 -1.41
CA ASP A 190 -20.90 -2.10 -2.14
C ASP A 190 -20.63 -3.24 -3.13
N PRO A 191 -21.36 -4.38 -3.07
CA PRO A 191 -21.18 -5.47 -4.02
C PRO A 191 -21.42 -5.09 -5.48
N ALA A 192 -22.21 -4.04 -5.73
CA ALA A 192 -22.52 -3.55 -7.07
C ALA A 192 -21.45 -2.61 -7.64
N VAL A 193 -20.49 -2.18 -6.83
CA VAL A 193 -19.44 -1.22 -7.21
C VAL A 193 -18.06 -1.90 -7.17
N PRO A 194 -17.27 -1.80 -8.27
CA PRO A 194 -15.93 -2.34 -8.29
C PRO A 194 -15.03 -1.80 -7.18
N VAL A 195 -14.33 -2.66 -6.46
CA VAL A 195 -13.39 -2.32 -5.40
C VAL A 195 -11.97 -2.71 -5.77
N LEU A 196 -11.01 -1.86 -5.42
CA LEU A 196 -9.60 -2.19 -5.40
C LEU A 196 -9.20 -2.53 -3.96
N VAL A 197 -8.72 -3.73 -3.74
CA VAL A 197 -8.06 -4.15 -2.50
C VAL A 197 -6.56 -4.23 -2.74
N ILE A 198 -5.77 -3.57 -1.90
CA ILE A 198 -4.33 -3.75 -1.85
C ILE A 198 -3.95 -4.13 -0.42
N PHE A 199 -3.58 -5.38 -0.24
CA PHE A 199 -3.18 -5.93 1.05
C PHE A 199 -1.64 -6.06 1.07
N CYS A 200 -1.00 -5.24 1.90
CA CYS A 200 0.45 -5.18 2.02
C CYS A 200 0.91 -5.84 3.31
N GLY A 201 1.94 -6.67 3.22
CA GLY A 201 2.56 -7.28 4.40
C GLY A 201 3.64 -8.27 4.01
N ASN A 202 4.70 -8.31 4.82
CA ASN A 202 5.70 -9.35 4.72
C ASN A 202 5.13 -10.67 5.26
N ILE A 203 5.63 -11.79 4.75
CA ILE A 203 5.25 -13.12 5.23
C ILE A 203 6.09 -13.40 6.50
N ILE A 204 5.53 -13.10 7.67
CA ILE A 204 6.19 -13.25 8.95
C ILE A 204 5.84 -14.55 9.68
N ALA A 205 4.77 -15.22 9.24
CA ALA A 205 4.34 -16.52 9.76
C ALA A 205 3.68 -17.34 8.64
N LYS A 206 3.63 -18.67 8.79
CA LYS A 206 2.96 -19.56 7.81
C LYS A 206 1.45 -19.28 7.74
N ASP A 207 0.82 -19.00 8.87
CA ASP A 207 -0.56 -18.54 8.96
C ASP A 207 -0.59 -17.14 9.58
N CYS A 208 -0.92 -16.17 8.78
CA CYS A 208 -1.12 -14.77 9.15
C CYS A 208 -2.09 -14.13 8.17
N CYS A 209 -2.54 -12.90 8.42
CA CYS A 209 -3.54 -12.26 7.59
C CYS A 209 -3.08 -12.08 6.14
N VAL A 210 -1.81 -11.73 5.91
CA VAL A 210 -1.29 -11.56 4.55
C VAL A 210 -1.25 -12.88 3.76
N THR A 211 -0.96 -14.03 4.40
CA THR A 211 -0.98 -15.34 3.71
C THR A 211 -2.41 -15.77 3.38
N ARG A 212 -3.37 -15.49 4.27
CA ARG A 212 -4.79 -15.71 3.99
C ARG A 212 -5.29 -14.82 2.86
N ALA A 213 -4.91 -13.55 2.84
CA ALA A 213 -5.23 -12.63 1.76
C ALA A 213 -4.61 -13.10 0.43
N GLY A 214 -3.36 -13.53 0.44
CA GLY A 214 -2.68 -14.06 -0.74
C GLY A 214 -3.37 -15.28 -1.34
N ALA A 215 -3.94 -16.14 -0.51
CA ALA A 215 -4.65 -17.35 -0.96
C ALA A 215 -5.95 -17.06 -1.75
N ILE A 216 -6.56 -15.90 -1.55
CA ILE A 216 -7.82 -15.49 -2.21
C ILE A 216 -7.65 -14.33 -3.20
N ALA A 217 -6.45 -13.76 -3.30
CA ALA A 217 -6.17 -12.63 -4.18
C ALA A 217 -6.21 -12.99 -5.66
N ASP A 218 -6.50 -12.01 -6.50
CA ASP A 218 -6.30 -12.12 -7.95
C ASP A 218 -4.81 -12.24 -8.29
N HIS A 219 -3.96 -11.55 -7.51
CA HIS A 219 -2.51 -11.66 -7.65
C HIS A 219 -1.80 -11.46 -6.29
N TRP A 220 -0.90 -12.37 -5.96
CA TRP A 220 0.01 -12.26 -4.83
C TRP A 220 1.44 -12.05 -5.33
N ASP A 221 1.96 -10.85 -5.16
CA ASP A 221 3.29 -10.45 -5.62
C ASP A 221 4.29 -10.53 -4.47
N ILE A 222 5.13 -11.57 -4.50
CA ILE A 222 6.18 -11.79 -3.51
C ILE A 222 7.50 -11.36 -4.13
N VAL A 223 8.13 -10.31 -3.57
CA VAL A 223 9.42 -9.80 -4.02
C VAL A 223 10.36 -9.70 -2.83
N ASN A 224 11.44 -10.46 -2.89
CA ASN A 224 12.50 -10.44 -1.89
C ASN A 224 13.55 -9.38 -2.23
N ILE A 225 14.40 -9.04 -1.26
CA ILE A 225 15.48 -8.05 -1.49
C ILE A 225 16.49 -8.54 -2.52
N ARG A 226 16.64 -9.87 -2.65
CA ARG A 226 17.44 -10.55 -3.67
C ARG A 226 16.62 -11.55 -4.46
N ASP A 227 16.94 -11.71 -5.74
CA ASP A 227 16.35 -12.71 -6.60
C ASP A 227 16.91 -14.13 -6.31
N LYS A 228 16.48 -15.12 -7.06
CA LYS A 228 16.90 -16.52 -6.90
C LYS A 228 18.39 -16.73 -7.20
N GLU A 229 18.99 -15.84 -7.98
CA GLU A 229 20.41 -15.83 -8.32
C GLU A 229 21.24 -15.02 -7.31
N GLY A 230 20.61 -14.52 -6.23
CA GLY A 230 21.28 -13.77 -5.17
C GLY A 230 21.58 -12.31 -5.50
N ARG A 231 21.00 -11.75 -6.58
CA ARG A 231 21.21 -10.37 -7.00
C ARG A 231 20.13 -9.46 -6.44
N SER A 232 20.47 -8.20 -6.20
CA SER A 232 19.50 -7.18 -5.80
C SER A 232 18.32 -7.12 -6.78
N THR A 233 17.09 -7.11 -6.24
CA THR A 233 15.86 -6.95 -7.03
C THR A 233 15.62 -5.50 -7.46
N TRP A 234 16.31 -4.55 -6.82
CA TRP A 234 16.27 -3.12 -7.16
C TRP A 234 17.67 -2.51 -7.04
N PRO A 235 18.58 -2.84 -7.98
CA PRO A 235 19.99 -2.44 -7.90
C PRO A 235 20.21 -0.92 -7.98
N GLU A 236 19.31 -0.18 -8.63
CA GLU A 236 19.38 1.28 -8.75
C GLU A 236 19.26 1.99 -7.39
N LYS A 237 18.67 1.34 -6.39
CA LYS A 237 18.54 1.86 -5.03
C LYS A 237 19.36 1.08 -4.02
N ASN A 238 19.31 -0.24 -4.09
CA ASN A 238 19.88 -1.16 -3.11
C ASN A 238 21.07 -1.90 -3.75
N SER A 239 22.29 -1.38 -3.59
CA SER A 239 23.49 -2.08 -4.06
C SER A 239 23.74 -3.38 -3.27
N GLU A 240 24.52 -4.29 -3.83
CA GLU A 240 24.85 -5.55 -3.15
C GLU A 240 25.56 -5.30 -1.81
N GLU A 241 26.47 -4.33 -1.78
CA GLU A 241 27.22 -3.95 -0.58
C GLU A 241 26.29 -3.37 0.50
N ALA A 242 25.35 -2.53 0.12
CA ALA A 242 24.37 -1.95 1.06
C ALA A 242 23.44 -3.02 1.64
N ILE A 243 23.04 -4.00 0.83
CA ILE A 243 22.25 -5.16 1.29
C ILE A 243 23.08 -5.99 2.28
N ASP A 244 24.31 -6.36 1.90
CA ASP A 244 25.19 -7.15 2.75
C ASP A 244 25.45 -6.49 4.10
N GLU A 245 25.74 -5.18 4.09
CA GLU A 245 25.93 -4.40 5.32
C GLU A 245 24.67 -4.42 6.19
N THR A 246 23.50 -4.19 5.60
CA THR A 246 22.22 -4.20 6.34
C THR A 246 21.95 -5.57 6.96
N LEU A 247 22.07 -6.64 6.17
CA LEU A 247 21.79 -8.01 6.63
C LEU A 247 22.78 -8.46 7.71
N SER A 248 24.04 -8.03 7.65
CA SER A 248 25.07 -8.37 8.64
C SER A 248 24.77 -7.86 10.05
N LYS A 249 23.87 -6.88 10.21
CA LYS A 249 23.53 -6.25 11.51
C LYS A 249 22.30 -6.85 12.18
N ILE A 250 21.62 -7.79 11.56
CA ILE A 250 20.39 -8.39 12.06
C ILE A 250 20.48 -9.91 12.12
N SER A 251 19.64 -10.51 12.97
CA SER A 251 19.59 -11.97 13.13
C SER A 251 19.11 -12.67 11.84
N ALA A 252 19.47 -13.95 11.68
CA ALA A 252 19.00 -14.76 10.56
C ALA A 252 17.48 -14.82 10.49
N SER A 253 16.79 -14.91 11.63
CA SER A 253 15.34 -14.89 11.70
C SER A 253 14.75 -13.57 11.14
N ALA A 254 15.29 -12.42 11.55
CA ALA A 254 14.87 -11.12 11.06
C ALA A 254 15.15 -10.95 9.56
N GLN A 255 16.30 -11.45 9.07
CA GLN A 255 16.59 -11.47 7.63
C GLN A 255 15.50 -12.22 6.85
N GLN A 256 15.13 -13.41 7.31
CA GLN A 256 14.18 -14.28 6.61
C GLN A 256 12.78 -13.68 6.57
N THR A 257 12.28 -13.09 7.64
CA THR A 257 10.94 -12.51 7.70
C THR A 257 10.85 -11.16 6.99
N GLU A 258 11.81 -10.27 7.19
CA GLU A 258 11.73 -8.89 6.72
C GLU A 258 12.20 -8.70 5.28
N TYR A 259 13.15 -9.53 4.82
CA TYR A 259 13.81 -9.36 3.53
C TYR A 259 13.59 -10.51 2.54
N PHE A 260 13.19 -11.69 3.02
CA PHE A 260 13.04 -12.88 2.17
C PHE A 260 11.64 -13.52 2.20
N ASN A 261 10.69 -12.96 2.92
CA ASN A 261 9.33 -13.50 3.04
C ASN A 261 9.30 -15.02 3.37
N ASN A 262 10.24 -15.46 4.19
CA ASN A 262 10.42 -16.86 4.54
C ASN A 262 10.37 -17.01 6.08
N PRO A 263 9.19 -17.23 6.68
CA PRO A 263 9.07 -17.40 8.11
C PRO A 263 9.72 -18.71 8.56
N VAL A 264 10.81 -18.61 9.32
CA VAL A 264 11.48 -19.75 9.98
C VAL A 264 10.93 -19.89 11.39
N SER A 265 10.59 -21.11 11.80
CA SER A 265 10.22 -21.36 13.19
C SER A 265 11.45 -21.20 14.10
N GLU A 266 11.29 -20.54 15.25
CA GLU A 266 12.38 -20.31 16.25
C GLU A 266 13.10 -21.60 16.69
N GLY A 267 12.56 -22.79 16.37
CA GLY A 267 13.17 -24.09 16.63
C GLY A 267 14.16 -24.57 15.58
N GLU A 268 14.21 -23.99 14.40
CA GLU A 268 15.12 -24.38 13.31
C GLU A 268 16.47 -23.66 13.37
N ASP A 269 16.52 -22.47 14.00
CA ASP A 269 17.77 -21.69 14.19
C ASP A 269 18.80 -22.39 15.07
N ARG A 270 18.39 -23.37 15.94
CA ARG A 270 19.30 -24.10 16.80
C ARG A 270 20.02 -25.27 16.12
N LYS A 271 19.66 -25.64 14.90
CA LYS A 271 20.27 -26.76 14.19
C LYS A 271 21.31 -26.37 13.15
N SER A 272 21.50 -25.08 12.87
CA SER A 272 22.50 -24.61 11.90
C SER A 272 23.82 -24.11 12.52
N VAL A 273 24.02 -24.33 13.81
CA VAL A 273 25.28 -24.01 14.53
C VAL A 273 25.79 -25.28 15.19
N VAL A 274 26.14 -26.29 14.40
CA VAL A 274 27.03 -27.40 14.80
C VAL A 274 27.91 -27.72 13.59
#